data_2f9e64f3ebc5f5bbf24928aea0c1b370
#
_entry.id   2f9e64f3ebc5f5bbf24928aea0c1b370
#
_cell.length_a   1.000
_cell.length_b   1.000
_cell.length_c   1.000
_cell.angle_alpha   90.00
_cell.angle_beta   90.00
_cell.angle_gamma   90.00
#
_symmetry.space_group_name_H-M   'P 1'
#
loop_
_entity.id
_entity.type
_entity.pdbx_description
1 polymer ?
#
loop_
_entity_poly.entity_id
_entity_poly.type
_entity_poly.pdbx_seq_one_letter_code
_entity_poly.pdbx_strand_id
1 'polypeptide(L)'
;VCTTEFAAFQNLVPEFEKLGVKLIGLSIDQLQSHLKWIEWIKEKLGIEITFPVIAANDTVANKLGLLHPGKGTNTVRAVFIGDPEGKVRLVLYYPQEVGRNMKEVLRAVKVLRISDANGVAMPADWPENGLIGDSVIIPPPGSKAEADKRLSEYDGYDFWFCHKKL
;
A
#
# COMPACT_ATOMS: atom_id res chain seq x y z
N VAL A 1 -3.05 -18.19 6.34
CA VAL A 1 -2.53 -17.02 5.58
C VAL A 1 -2.50 -15.78 6.46
N CYS A 2 -3.61 -15.32 7.08
CA CYS A 2 -3.65 -14.10 7.90
C CYS A 2 -2.54 -14.02 8.96
N THR A 3 -2.25 -15.11 9.65
CA THR A 3 -1.19 -15.17 10.68
C THR A 3 0.18 -14.80 10.09
N THR A 4 0.51 -15.33 8.89
CA THR A 4 1.78 -14.99 8.22
C THR A 4 1.84 -13.55 7.76
N GLU A 5 0.70 -12.98 7.37
CA GLU A 5 0.59 -11.59 6.96
C GLU A 5 0.74 -10.62 8.14
N PHE A 6 0.11 -10.92 9.28
CA PHE A 6 0.27 -10.13 10.51
C PHE A 6 1.71 -10.12 11.00
N ALA A 7 2.36 -11.27 10.99
CA ALA A 7 3.79 -11.38 11.30
C ALA A 7 4.66 -10.55 10.36
N ALA A 8 4.39 -10.63 9.05
CA ALA A 8 5.13 -9.86 8.04
C ALA A 8 4.89 -8.34 8.17
N PHE A 9 3.65 -7.91 8.43
CA PHE A 9 3.37 -6.50 8.71
C PHE A 9 4.06 -6.02 9.99
N GLN A 10 4.04 -6.83 11.06
CA GLN A 10 4.70 -6.47 12.31
C GLN A 10 6.20 -6.25 12.11
N ASN A 11 6.85 -7.08 11.31
CA ASN A 11 8.27 -6.91 10.98
C ASN A 11 8.56 -5.62 10.19
N LEU A 12 7.56 -5.06 9.50
CA LEU A 12 7.67 -3.81 8.74
C LEU A 12 7.15 -2.58 9.48
N VAL A 13 6.61 -2.72 10.69
CA VAL A 13 6.13 -1.58 11.51
C VAL A 13 7.16 -0.47 11.58
N PRO A 14 8.45 -0.71 11.88
CA PRO A 14 9.43 0.36 11.97
C PRO A 14 9.61 1.13 10.64
N GLU A 15 9.47 0.44 9.49
CA GLU A 15 9.57 1.09 8.18
C GLU A 15 8.34 1.95 7.88
N PHE A 16 7.15 1.50 8.26
CA PHE A 16 5.92 2.30 8.15
C PHE A 16 5.96 3.51 9.08
N GLU A 17 6.44 3.36 10.31
CA GLU A 17 6.58 4.46 11.27
C GLU A 17 7.55 5.54 10.78
N LYS A 18 8.69 5.17 10.19
CA LYS A 18 9.61 6.13 9.53
C LYS A 18 8.93 6.95 8.44
N LEU A 19 7.91 6.39 7.80
CA LEU A 19 7.09 7.09 6.81
C LEU A 19 5.92 7.86 7.44
N GLY A 20 5.77 7.86 8.77
CA GLY A 20 4.64 8.48 9.46
C GLY A 20 3.30 7.76 9.19
N VAL A 21 3.34 6.48 8.86
CA VAL A 21 2.17 5.66 8.52
C VAL A 21 1.78 4.78 9.69
N LYS A 22 0.49 4.73 9.97
CA LYS A 22 -0.10 3.85 10.99
C LYS A 22 -0.74 2.65 10.32
N LEU A 23 -0.48 1.46 10.86
CA LEU A 23 -1.14 0.23 10.45
C LEU A 23 -2.37 -0.03 11.31
N ILE A 24 -3.44 -0.53 10.69
CA ILE A 24 -4.63 -1.03 11.37
C ILE A 24 -5.01 -2.35 10.69
N GLY A 25 -5.08 -3.42 11.48
CA GLY A 25 -5.63 -4.69 11.02
C GLY A 25 -7.17 -4.68 11.12
N LEU A 26 -7.83 -5.39 10.22
CA LEU A 26 -9.27 -5.61 10.28
C LEU A 26 -9.56 -7.06 9.87
N SER A 27 -10.37 -7.74 10.66
CA SER A 27 -10.82 -9.09 10.38
C SER A 27 -12.20 -9.33 10.96
N ILE A 28 -13.01 -10.18 10.30
CA ILE A 28 -14.32 -10.56 10.82
C ILE A 28 -14.11 -11.68 11.83
N ASP A 29 -14.32 -11.38 13.09
CA ASP A 29 -14.46 -12.34 14.19
C ASP A 29 -14.85 -11.59 15.48
N GLN A 30 -15.12 -12.34 16.54
CA GLN A 30 -15.35 -11.77 17.84
C GLN A 30 -14.06 -11.26 18.48
N LEU A 31 -14.19 -10.26 19.34
CA LEU A 31 -13.07 -9.66 20.07
C LEU A 31 -12.23 -10.74 20.81
N GLN A 32 -12.91 -11.67 21.48
CA GLN A 32 -12.25 -12.72 22.25
C GLN A 32 -11.39 -13.63 21.37
N SER A 33 -11.87 -13.96 20.15
CA SER A 33 -11.09 -14.75 19.19
C SER A 33 -9.83 -14.01 18.77
N HIS A 34 -9.93 -12.70 18.50
CA HIS A 34 -8.77 -11.87 18.13
C HIS A 34 -7.76 -11.77 19.27
N LEU A 35 -8.22 -11.56 20.51
CA LEU A 35 -7.34 -11.50 21.69
C LEU A 35 -6.56 -12.80 21.83
N LYS A 36 -7.24 -13.96 21.72
CA LYS A 36 -6.57 -15.27 21.83
C LYS A 36 -5.63 -15.56 20.68
N TRP A 37 -5.99 -15.12 19.45
CA TRP A 37 -5.13 -15.28 18.29
C TRP A 37 -3.84 -14.44 18.39
N ILE A 38 -3.94 -13.18 18.81
CA ILE A 38 -2.78 -12.31 19.03
C ILE A 38 -1.87 -12.86 20.14
N GLU A 39 -2.45 -13.32 21.24
CA GLU A 39 -1.71 -14.00 22.31
C GLU A 39 -0.96 -15.25 21.78
N TRP A 40 -1.65 -16.08 21.00
CA TRP A 40 -1.06 -17.28 20.38
C TRP A 40 0.10 -16.92 19.41
N ILE A 41 -0.03 -15.85 18.62
CA ILE A 41 1.06 -15.38 17.75
C ILE A 41 2.29 -15.04 18.60
N LYS A 42 2.09 -14.32 19.70
CA LYS A 42 3.18 -13.98 20.62
C LYS A 42 3.81 -15.21 21.25
N GLU A 43 2.99 -16.12 21.78
CA GLU A 43 3.47 -17.33 22.48
C GLU A 43 4.19 -18.32 21.56
N LYS A 44 3.65 -18.56 20.36
CA LYS A 44 4.13 -19.61 19.46
C LYS A 44 5.13 -19.13 18.41
N LEU A 45 5.03 -17.87 17.99
CA LEU A 45 5.90 -17.31 16.96
C LEU A 45 6.90 -16.29 17.51
N GLY A 46 6.78 -15.90 18.78
CA GLY A 46 7.63 -14.87 19.38
C GLY A 46 7.43 -13.47 18.81
N ILE A 47 6.29 -13.23 18.15
CA ILE A 47 5.99 -11.96 17.47
C ILE A 47 4.88 -11.23 18.21
N GLU A 48 5.17 -10.07 18.76
CA GLU A 48 4.19 -9.22 19.43
C GLU A 48 3.55 -8.25 18.42
N ILE A 49 2.24 -8.41 18.18
CA ILE A 49 1.49 -7.51 17.30
C ILE A 49 1.23 -6.21 18.05
N THR A 50 1.78 -5.09 17.56
CA THR A 50 1.71 -3.78 18.22
C THR A 50 0.70 -2.83 17.57
N PHE A 51 0.26 -3.09 16.36
CA PHE A 51 -0.75 -2.27 15.69
C PHE A 51 -2.17 -2.69 16.10
N PRO A 52 -3.14 -1.74 16.12
CA PRO A 52 -4.53 -2.03 16.46
C PRO A 52 -5.16 -3.04 15.50
N VAL A 53 -6.04 -3.90 16.03
CA VAL A 53 -6.82 -4.86 15.24
C VAL A 53 -8.30 -4.66 15.51
N ILE A 54 -9.06 -4.38 14.47
CA ILE A 54 -10.51 -4.19 14.53
C ILE A 54 -11.19 -5.55 14.39
N ALA A 55 -11.98 -5.91 15.40
CA ALA A 55 -12.94 -7.01 15.32
C ALA A 55 -14.18 -6.52 14.56
N ALA A 56 -14.22 -6.79 13.27
CA ALA A 56 -15.27 -6.33 12.38
C ALA A 56 -16.42 -7.35 12.28
N ASN A 57 -17.55 -6.89 11.78
CA ASN A 57 -18.68 -7.72 11.37
C ASN A 57 -18.87 -7.67 9.86
N ASP A 58 -19.77 -8.50 9.35
CA ASP A 58 -20.14 -8.56 7.94
C ASP A 58 -20.70 -7.25 7.37
N THR A 59 -21.37 -6.42 8.19
CA THR A 59 -21.83 -5.10 7.75
C THR A 59 -20.66 -4.20 7.35
N VAL A 60 -19.60 -4.16 8.16
CA VAL A 60 -18.39 -3.38 7.84
C VAL A 60 -17.66 -3.97 6.63
N ALA A 61 -17.49 -5.29 6.61
CA ALA A 61 -16.84 -5.98 5.50
C ALA A 61 -17.60 -5.78 4.17
N ASN A 62 -18.92 -5.80 4.21
CA ASN A 62 -19.76 -5.55 3.02
C ASN A 62 -19.59 -4.12 2.50
N LYS A 63 -19.61 -3.12 3.39
CA LYS A 63 -19.38 -1.71 3.01
C LYS A 63 -18.01 -1.49 2.35
N LEU A 64 -17.01 -2.26 2.75
CA LEU A 64 -15.67 -2.20 2.19
C LEU A 64 -15.46 -3.11 0.97
N GLY A 65 -16.50 -3.83 0.53
CA GLY A 65 -16.41 -4.77 -0.59
C GLY A 65 -15.50 -5.97 -0.31
N LEU A 66 -15.43 -6.41 0.94
CA LEU A 66 -14.51 -7.48 1.36
C LEU A 66 -15.10 -8.87 1.33
N LEU A 67 -16.43 -9.01 1.25
CA LEU A 67 -17.06 -10.33 1.26
C LEU A 67 -16.75 -11.07 -0.03
N HIS A 68 -16.30 -12.32 0.12
CA HIS A 68 -16.00 -13.16 -1.03
C HIS A 68 -17.31 -13.74 -1.61
N PRO A 69 -17.62 -13.51 -2.88
CA PRO A 69 -18.81 -14.08 -3.51
C PRO A 69 -18.85 -15.61 -3.36
N GLY A 70 -19.95 -16.13 -2.85
CA GLY A 70 -20.18 -17.58 -2.72
C GLY A 70 -19.42 -18.30 -1.60
N LYS A 71 -18.69 -17.56 -0.73
CA LYS A 71 -17.94 -18.16 0.40
C LYS A 71 -18.45 -17.69 1.79
N GLY A 72 -19.73 -17.35 1.90
CA GLY A 72 -20.35 -16.92 3.17
C GLY A 72 -19.74 -15.63 3.71
N THR A 73 -19.32 -15.63 4.98
CA THR A 73 -18.70 -14.47 5.65
C THR A 73 -17.19 -14.38 5.47
N ASN A 74 -16.59 -15.26 4.67
CA ASN A 74 -15.16 -15.17 4.39
C ASN A 74 -14.84 -13.93 3.57
N THR A 75 -13.78 -13.24 3.97
CA THR A 75 -13.33 -12.02 3.28
C THR A 75 -12.22 -12.31 2.29
N VAL A 76 -12.17 -11.51 1.23
CA VAL A 76 -10.97 -11.35 0.40
C VAL A 76 -9.87 -10.66 1.22
N ARG A 77 -8.66 -10.64 0.72
CA ARG A 77 -7.53 -9.91 1.33
C ARG A 77 -7.42 -8.55 0.68
N ALA A 78 -7.69 -7.51 1.43
CA ALA A 78 -7.58 -6.15 0.92
C ALA A 78 -6.57 -5.32 1.72
N VAL A 79 -5.99 -4.34 1.06
CA VAL A 79 -5.24 -3.24 1.67
C VAL A 79 -5.85 -1.95 1.18
N PHE A 80 -6.17 -1.06 2.10
CA PHE A 80 -6.58 0.31 1.81
C PHE A 80 -5.48 1.25 2.28
N ILE A 81 -4.98 2.08 1.40
CA ILE A 81 -4.02 3.13 1.74
C ILE A 81 -4.77 4.46 1.71
N GLY A 82 -4.89 5.09 2.87
CA GLY A 82 -5.50 6.39 3.04
C GLY A 82 -4.46 7.49 3.20
N ASP A 83 -4.79 8.70 2.74
CA ASP A 83 -4.01 9.91 3.00
C ASP A 83 -4.36 10.54 4.36
N PRO A 84 -3.63 11.59 4.80
CA PRO A 84 -3.92 12.27 6.06
C PRO A 84 -5.31 12.91 6.14
N GLU A 85 -5.94 13.21 5.01
CA GLU A 85 -7.30 13.74 4.91
C GLU A 85 -8.39 12.64 4.98
N GLY A 86 -7.98 11.37 5.11
CA GLY A 86 -8.89 10.22 5.20
C GLY A 86 -9.43 9.75 3.84
N LYS A 87 -8.85 10.18 2.73
CA LYS A 87 -9.22 9.71 1.39
C LYS A 87 -8.46 8.46 1.03
N VAL A 88 -9.16 7.47 0.48
CA VAL A 88 -8.53 6.27 -0.05
C VAL A 88 -7.79 6.60 -1.34
N ARG A 89 -6.48 6.33 -1.37
CA ARG A 89 -5.57 6.61 -2.48
C ARG A 89 -5.27 5.38 -3.33
N LEU A 90 -5.23 4.23 -2.70
CA LEU A 90 -4.93 2.96 -3.37
C LEU A 90 -5.62 1.82 -2.64
N VAL A 91 -6.14 0.88 -3.40
CA VAL A 91 -6.71 -0.37 -2.87
C VAL A 91 -6.10 -1.54 -3.61
N LEU A 92 -5.67 -2.56 -2.85
CA LEU A 92 -5.20 -3.83 -3.38
C LEU A 92 -6.17 -4.92 -2.93
N TYR A 93 -6.67 -5.71 -3.86
CA TYR A 93 -7.49 -6.88 -3.57
C TYR A 93 -6.79 -8.15 -4.03
N TYR A 94 -6.72 -9.12 -3.13
CA TYR A 94 -6.18 -10.45 -3.39
C TYR A 94 -7.26 -11.49 -3.10
N PRO A 95 -7.31 -12.59 -3.85
CA PRO A 95 -8.18 -13.69 -3.50
C PRO A 95 -7.78 -14.30 -2.14
N GLN A 96 -8.72 -14.96 -1.49
CA GLN A 96 -8.53 -15.49 -0.14
C GLN A 96 -7.30 -16.42 -0.01
N GLU A 97 -6.99 -17.14 -1.08
CA GLU A 97 -5.94 -18.15 -1.16
C GLU A 97 -4.53 -17.57 -1.25
N VAL A 98 -4.40 -16.29 -1.65
CA VAL A 98 -3.11 -15.67 -1.97
C VAL A 98 -2.73 -14.67 -0.88
N GLY A 99 -1.61 -14.92 -0.22
CA GLY A 99 -1.02 -13.97 0.73
C GLY A 99 -0.49 -12.72 0.00
N ARG A 100 -0.66 -11.57 0.63
CA ARG A 100 -0.26 -10.27 0.07
C ARG A 100 1.25 -10.10 0.11
N ASN A 101 1.79 -9.35 -0.84
CA ASN A 101 3.19 -8.94 -0.84
C ASN A 101 3.36 -7.66 0.00
N MET A 102 3.88 -7.80 1.21
CA MET A 102 4.03 -6.68 2.16
C MET A 102 5.08 -5.66 1.72
N LYS A 103 6.09 -6.09 0.94
CA LYS A 103 7.08 -5.17 0.37
C LYS A 103 6.43 -4.26 -0.67
N GLU A 104 5.49 -4.78 -1.45
CA GLU A 104 4.71 -3.96 -2.40
C GLU A 104 3.81 -2.97 -1.67
N VAL A 105 3.17 -3.36 -0.57
CA VAL A 105 2.39 -2.42 0.25
C VAL A 105 3.27 -1.27 0.77
N LEU A 106 4.46 -1.58 1.27
CA LEU A 106 5.42 -0.57 1.71
C LEU A 106 5.90 0.31 0.55
N ARG A 107 6.21 -0.30 -0.62
CA ARG A 107 6.57 0.43 -1.82
C ARG A 107 5.46 1.39 -2.25
N ALA A 108 4.21 0.92 -2.28
CA ALA A 108 3.05 1.73 -2.65
C ALA A 108 2.90 2.98 -1.76
N VAL A 109 3.09 2.83 -0.45
CA VAL A 109 3.09 3.98 0.47
C VAL A 109 4.24 4.94 0.16
N LYS A 110 5.45 4.43 -0.06
CA LYS A 110 6.63 5.27 -0.40
C LYS A 110 6.39 6.09 -1.66
N VAL A 111 5.93 5.44 -2.73
CA VAL A 111 5.72 6.12 -4.02
C VAL A 111 4.60 7.15 -3.96
N LEU A 112 3.51 6.90 -3.22
CA LEU A 112 2.46 7.89 -3.00
C LEU A 112 2.99 9.13 -2.30
N ARG A 113 3.77 8.96 -1.23
CA ARG A 113 4.38 10.08 -0.50
C ARG A 113 5.35 10.89 -1.34
N ILE A 114 6.19 10.22 -2.13
CA ILE A 114 7.15 10.88 -3.04
C ILE A 114 6.39 11.66 -4.11
N SER A 115 5.39 11.05 -4.71
CA SER A 115 4.53 11.68 -5.72
C SER A 115 3.87 12.95 -5.18
N ASP A 116 3.24 12.87 -4.01
CA ASP A 116 2.55 14.00 -3.38
C ASP A 116 3.51 15.12 -2.98
N ALA A 117 4.69 14.77 -2.44
CA ALA A 117 5.66 15.77 -1.98
C ALA A 117 6.35 16.51 -3.13
N ASN A 118 6.45 15.91 -4.32
CA ASN A 118 7.25 16.45 -5.43
C ASN A 118 6.42 16.79 -6.67
N GLY A 119 5.12 16.49 -6.69
CA GLY A 119 4.26 16.70 -7.86
C GLY A 119 4.69 15.89 -9.09
N VAL A 120 5.15 14.66 -8.87
CA VAL A 120 5.69 13.77 -9.92
C VAL A 120 4.88 12.49 -10.04
N ALA A 121 4.99 11.80 -11.17
CA ALA A 121 4.46 10.45 -11.33
C ALA A 121 5.57 9.42 -11.07
N MET A 122 5.16 8.25 -10.56
CA MET A 122 6.11 7.20 -10.21
C MET A 122 6.07 6.10 -11.26
N PRO A 123 7.23 5.70 -11.82
CA PRO A 123 7.26 4.63 -12.80
C PRO A 123 6.97 3.25 -12.19
N ALA A 124 6.65 2.30 -13.06
CA ALA A 124 6.52 0.91 -12.66
C ALA A 124 7.81 0.43 -11.95
N ASP A 125 7.65 -0.45 -10.97
CA ASP A 125 8.75 -1.09 -10.23
C ASP A 125 9.74 -0.15 -9.54
N TRP A 126 9.43 1.16 -9.45
CA TRP A 126 10.32 2.09 -8.76
C TRP A 126 10.73 1.57 -7.37
N PRO A 127 12.01 1.67 -6.97
CA PRO A 127 13.12 2.39 -7.63
C PRO A 127 13.93 1.57 -8.67
N GLU A 128 13.49 0.40 -9.03
CA GLU A 128 14.19 -0.51 -9.92
C GLU A 128 13.54 -0.60 -11.33
N ASN A 129 13.08 0.56 -11.85
CA ASN A 129 12.44 0.58 -13.17
C ASN A 129 13.43 0.24 -14.28
N GLY A 130 13.02 -0.66 -15.18
CA GLY A 130 13.90 -1.18 -16.25
C GLY A 130 14.30 -0.16 -17.33
N LEU A 131 13.61 0.98 -17.44
CA LEU A 131 13.89 2.01 -18.45
C LEU A 131 14.63 3.22 -17.87
N ILE A 132 14.18 3.70 -16.70
CA ILE A 132 14.64 4.97 -16.12
C ILE A 132 15.19 4.82 -14.69
N GLY A 133 15.32 3.57 -14.21
CA GLY A 133 15.89 3.26 -12.89
C GLY A 133 15.12 3.91 -11.75
N ASP A 134 15.83 4.64 -10.91
CA ASP A 134 15.31 5.36 -9.74
C ASP A 134 14.74 6.75 -10.05
N SER A 135 14.69 7.15 -11.33
CA SER A 135 14.13 8.42 -11.75
C SER A 135 12.60 8.45 -11.60
N VAL A 136 12.05 9.65 -11.48
CA VAL A 136 10.61 9.90 -11.45
C VAL A 136 10.15 10.55 -12.75
N ILE A 137 8.88 10.37 -13.11
CA ILE A 137 8.30 10.90 -14.33
C ILE A 137 7.76 12.30 -14.07
N ILE A 138 8.13 13.24 -14.94
CA ILE A 138 7.59 14.59 -14.90
C ILE A 138 6.19 14.57 -15.54
N PRO A 139 5.14 15.12 -14.91
CA PRO A 139 3.81 15.20 -15.48
C PRO A 139 3.82 15.85 -16.88
N PRO A 140 2.94 15.46 -17.80
CA PRO A 140 2.94 16.00 -19.15
C PRO A 140 2.78 17.53 -19.16
N PRO A 141 3.32 18.24 -20.17
CA PRO A 141 3.19 19.69 -20.27
C PRO A 141 1.75 20.11 -20.52
N GLY A 142 1.35 21.26 -19.97
CA GLY A 142 0.02 21.85 -20.15
C GLY A 142 -0.11 22.73 -21.40
N SER A 143 1.00 23.01 -22.09
CA SER A 143 1.03 23.87 -23.27
C SER A 143 2.10 23.46 -24.28
N LYS A 144 1.95 23.91 -25.53
CA LYS A 144 2.96 23.70 -26.57
C LYS A 144 4.30 24.35 -26.19
N ALA A 145 4.28 25.55 -25.62
CA ALA A 145 5.48 26.27 -25.23
C ALA A 145 6.29 25.53 -24.14
N GLU A 146 5.60 24.84 -23.24
CA GLU A 146 6.23 23.94 -22.27
C GLU A 146 6.79 22.67 -22.95
N ALA A 147 6.03 22.08 -23.87
CA ALA A 147 6.46 20.90 -24.61
C ALA A 147 7.76 21.15 -25.38
N ASP A 148 7.86 22.31 -26.07
CA ASP A 148 9.01 22.66 -26.88
C ASP A 148 10.33 22.83 -26.06
N LYS A 149 10.22 23.07 -24.74
CA LYS A 149 11.38 23.23 -23.83
C LYS A 149 11.77 21.95 -23.09
N ARG A 150 10.87 20.98 -23.02
CA ARG A 150 10.99 19.83 -22.14
C ARG A 150 12.32 19.08 -22.22
N LEU A 151 12.76 18.74 -23.44
CA LEU A 151 14.00 17.98 -23.67
C LEU A 151 15.28 18.80 -23.45
N SER A 152 15.16 20.12 -23.30
CA SER A 152 16.29 20.96 -22.85
C SER A 152 16.36 21.10 -21.32
N GLU A 153 15.26 20.81 -20.61
CA GLU A 153 15.15 20.97 -19.15
C GLU A 153 15.29 19.65 -18.40
N TYR A 154 14.91 18.54 -19.01
CA TYR A 154 14.86 17.20 -18.41
C TYR A 154 15.44 16.13 -19.32
N ASP A 155 15.93 15.07 -18.74
CA ASP A 155 16.17 13.84 -19.48
C ASP A 155 14.84 13.26 -19.97
N GLY A 156 14.81 12.65 -21.15
CA GLY A 156 13.57 12.07 -21.66
C GLY A 156 13.69 11.43 -23.02
N TYR A 157 12.68 10.68 -23.39
CA TYR A 157 12.54 10.04 -24.70
C TYR A 157 11.74 10.91 -25.67
N ASP A 158 10.82 11.72 -25.13
CA ASP A 158 10.04 12.71 -25.87
C ASP A 158 9.46 13.71 -24.87
N PHE A 159 8.88 14.83 -25.33
CA PHE A 159 8.31 15.90 -24.48
C PHE A 159 7.26 15.40 -23.50
N TRP A 160 6.56 14.32 -23.79
CA TRP A 160 5.55 13.68 -22.92
C TRP A 160 6.13 12.61 -21.99
N PHE A 161 7.36 12.16 -22.23
CA PHE A 161 8.04 11.18 -21.39
C PHE A 161 9.40 11.71 -20.93
N CYS A 162 9.33 12.69 -20.06
CA CYS A 162 10.50 13.25 -19.38
C CYS A 162 10.62 12.71 -17.96
N HIS A 163 11.85 12.59 -17.49
CA HIS A 163 12.15 12.08 -16.16
C HIS A 163 13.32 12.82 -15.52
N LYS A 164 13.45 12.71 -14.20
CA LYS A 164 14.58 13.25 -13.44
C LYS A 164 14.85 12.39 -12.22
N LYS A 165 16.02 12.50 -11.64
CA LYS A 165 16.31 12.03 -10.28
C LYS A 165 15.77 13.03 -9.24
N LEU A 166 15.40 12.52 -8.06
CA LEU A 166 15.01 13.33 -6.89
C LEU A 166 16.19 13.50 -5.95
#